data_b7d873e95abf270a5d681a0452091138
#
_entry.id   b7d873e95abf270a5d681a0452091138
#
_cell.length_a   1.000
_cell.length_b   1.000
_cell.length_c   1.000
_cell.angle_alpha   90.00
_cell.angle_beta   90.00
_cell.angle_gamma   90.00
#
_symmetry.space_group_name_H-M   'P 1'
#
loop_
_entity.id
_entity.type
_entity.pdbx_description
1 polymer ?
#
loop_
_entity_poly.entity_id
_entity_poly.type
_entity_poly.pdbx_seq_one_letter_code
_entity_poly.pdbx_strand_id
1 'polypeptide(L)'
;MNYLSVESLAKSFGAHELFNDLSFGIQQGQKIGLVAQNGAGKTTLLRLLSADEYPDSGRVVYRKDLTVVFLSQETEIDESLTIEEAIFDSTTKTNGKKAAVIQAIDAYEKALLDPSNADALQRALDLMDSEQGWDFETLYKQILSRLELHNTDQKVATLSGGQKKRLALAQALICAPDLLILDEPTNHLDLTMIEWLEDYLSASSMTLFMVTHDRYFLDRVCQEILELDQQKFYLYKGNYAYYLEKRQARIDQFDTESGKAKQLFAKELSWMRRQPKARTTKSKSRIDDFAQIKARAQERRNDHEIQLEFLMDRLGNKIAEFHHVSLSRQNNRLLHDFSYRFQKGERIGIIGPNGSGKSSFLELLTSGLTPDQGKVTWGDTLKFGYFKQDGLPQYKDKKVIDIIRDYGEFIPLKKGRQLSASELLQRFLFDRKKQYDAVEKLSGGEKKRLFLCTVLIQNPNFLILDEPTNDLDVVTINVLEQFLLDFPGCLIVVSHDRFFMDKVVDHLFVFRGDGLIEDFPGNYSDFRALNGPVTRRITKPEKQKETNSKAPKTTTGLSYLEQKEFQKIERSIQQLEHKRDELQGQFAQQNWTLDQINEQSKVLEGIIAELDQMTERWFALSSKMDGA
;
A
#
# COMPACT_ATOMS: atom_id res chain seq x y z
N MET A 1 -18.80 16.18 -14.65
CA MET A 1 -20.17 15.68 -14.54
C MET A 1 -20.29 14.94 -13.20
N ASN A 2 -21.38 15.19 -12.41
CA ASN A 2 -21.50 14.56 -11.08
C ASN A 2 -22.00 13.11 -11.21
N TYR A 3 -21.30 12.15 -10.59
CA TYR A 3 -21.67 10.74 -10.57
C TYR A 3 -22.47 10.37 -9.32
N LEU A 4 -22.06 10.92 -8.17
CA LEU A 4 -22.66 10.63 -6.89
C LEU A 4 -22.69 11.88 -6.03
N SER A 5 -23.82 12.12 -5.35
CA SER A 5 -23.98 13.18 -4.34
C SER A 5 -24.41 12.57 -3.03
N VAL A 6 -23.73 12.93 -1.97
CA VAL A 6 -24.07 12.62 -0.59
C VAL A 6 -24.67 13.88 0.04
N GLU A 7 -25.86 13.77 0.62
CA GLU A 7 -26.59 14.88 1.20
C GLU A 7 -26.96 14.58 2.66
N SER A 8 -26.40 15.37 3.57
CA SER A 8 -26.64 15.32 5.03
C SER A 8 -26.66 13.91 5.62
N LEU A 9 -25.68 13.08 5.21
CA LEU A 9 -25.59 11.68 5.59
C LEU A 9 -25.21 11.55 7.07
N ALA A 10 -25.96 10.72 7.81
CA ALA A 10 -25.65 10.38 9.19
C ALA A 10 -25.76 8.87 9.41
N LYS A 11 -24.88 8.34 10.28
CA LYS A 11 -24.87 6.94 10.70
C LYS A 11 -24.35 6.78 12.11
N SER A 12 -25.02 5.93 12.88
CA SER A 12 -24.65 5.58 14.25
C SER A 12 -24.80 4.08 14.50
N PHE A 13 -24.01 3.53 15.41
CA PHE A 13 -24.20 2.18 15.93
C PHE A 13 -24.49 2.24 17.43
N GLY A 14 -25.74 2.09 17.78
CA GLY A 14 -26.20 2.23 19.16
C GLY A 14 -25.95 3.64 19.70
N ALA A 15 -25.14 3.77 20.75
CA ALA A 15 -24.77 5.07 21.33
C ALA A 15 -23.55 5.71 20.67
N HIS A 16 -22.90 5.05 19.71
CA HIS A 16 -21.70 5.54 19.03
C HIS A 16 -22.07 6.17 17.69
N GLU A 17 -22.06 7.49 17.61
CA GLU A 17 -22.23 8.25 16.39
C GLU A 17 -20.91 8.22 15.59
N LEU A 18 -20.97 7.68 14.34
CA LEU A 18 -19.82 7.62 13.46
C LEU A 18 -19.61 8.96 12.76
N PHE A 19 -20.68 9.49 12.19
CA PHE A 19 -20.70 10.78 11.52
C PHE A 19 -22.12 11.33 11.43
N ASN A 20 -22.20 12.65 11.32
CA ASN A 20 -23.46 13.38 11.23
C ASN A 20 -23.33 14.52 10.22
N ASP A 21 -24.37 14.73 9.41
CA ASP A 21 -24.47 15.82 8.42
C ASP A 21 -23.33 15.86 7.41
N LEU A 22 -22.95 14.68 6.86
CA LEU A 22 -21.95 14.59 5.82
C LEU A 22 -22.52 14.94 4.45
N SER A 23 -21.88 15.88 3.75
CA SER A 23 -22.29 16.27 2.41
C SER A 23 -21.07 16.45 1.51
N PHE A 24 -20.99 15.71 0.41
CA PHE A 24 -19.95 15.82 -0.62
C PHE A 24 -20.44 15.22 -1.94
N GLY A 25 -19.69 15.44 -3.02
CA GLY A 25 -19.99 14.87 -4.32
C GLY A 25 -18.77 14.26 -4.97
N ILE A 26 -18.98 13.25 -5.81
CA ILE A 26 -17.94 12.61 -6.62
C ILE A 26 -18.22 12.89 -8.09
N GLN A 27 -17.28 13.53 -8.77
CA GLN A 27 -17.39 13.86 -10.19
C GLN A 27 -16.69 12.81 -11.05
N GLN A 28 -17.11 12.73 -12.31
CA GLN A 28 -16.49 11.86 -13.30
C GLN A 28 -14.97 12.10 -13.39
N GLY A 29 -14.19 11.02 -13.35
CA GLY A 29 -12.74 11.06 -13.47
C GLY A 29 -12.01 11.50 -12.19
N GLN A 30 -12.71 11.86 -11.11
CA GLN A 30 -12.07 12.16 -9.83
C GLN A 30 -11.51 10.89 -9.18
N LYS A 31 -10.34 11.04 -8.54
CA LYS A 31 -9.69 10.00 -7.74
C LYS A 31 -9.51 10.52 -6.33
N ILE A 32 -10.37 10.03 -5.42
CA ILE A 32 -10.47 10.51 -4.03
C ILE A 32 -9.98 9.44 -3.08
N GLY A 33 -9.03 9.78 -2.21
CA GLY A 33 -8.57 8.95 -1.10
C GLY A 33 -9.24 9.36 0.21
N LEU A 34 -9.83 8.42 0.94
CA LEU A 34 -10.37 8.66 2.28
C LEU A 34 -9.35 8.29 3.34
N VAL A 35 -9.00 9.24 4.18
CA VAL A 35 -8.12 9.07 5.34
C VAL A 35 -8.91 9.27 6.63
N ALA A 36 -8.88 8.29 7.53
CA ALA A 36 -9.52 8.39 8.83
C ALA A 36 -8.89 7.41 9.83
N GLN A 37 -9.10 7.66 11.12
CA GLN A 37 -8.71 6.73 12.18
C GLN A 37 -9.49 5.41 12.09
N ASN A 38 -8.93 4.32 12.63
CA ASN A 38 -9.65 3.07 12.74
C ASN A 38 -10.84 3.22 13.69
N GLY A 39 -12.00 2.64 13.29
CA GLY A 39 -13.25 2.80 14.02
C GLY A 39 -14.02 4.10 13.74
N ALA A 40 -13.52 4.99 12.88
CA ALA A 40 -14.22 6.22 12.49
C ALA A 40 -15.38 5.99 11.49
N GLY A 41 -15.61 4.74 11.05
CA GLY A 41 -16.71 4.42 10.13
C GLY A 41 -16.33 4.39 8.65
N LYS A 42 -15.02 4.20 8.29
CA LYS A 42 -14.57 4.13 6.89
C LYS A 42 -15.34 3.10 6.07
N THR A 43 -15.31 1.83 6.47
CA THR A 43 -15.99 0.72 5.77
C THR A 43 -17.50 0.92 5.74
N THR A 44 -18.09 1.46 6.81
CA THR A 44 -19.52 1.81 6.84
C THR A 44 -19.87 2.87 5.79
N LEU A 45 -19.02 3.91 5.67
CA LEU A 45 -19.21 4.92 4.62
C LEU A 45 -19.11 4.29 3.23
N LEU A 46 -18.13 3.41 2.98
CA LEU A 46 -18.00 2.73 1.69
C LEU A 46 -19.24 1.89 1.36
N ARG A 47 -19.78 1.14 2.34
CA ARG A 47 -21.04 0.37 2.19
C ARG A 47 -22.26 1.24 1.93
N LEU A 48 -22.32 2.43 2.51
CA LEU A 48 -23.37 3.41 2.20
C LEU A 48 -23.22 3.96 0.77
N LEU A 49 -21.97 4.16 0.30
CA LEU A 49 -21.67 4.61 -1.06
C LEU A 49 -21.84 3.52 -2.12
N SER A 50 -21.83 2.24 -1.77
CA SER A 50 -22.12 1.12 -2.66
C SER A 50 -23.59 0.69 -2.65
N ALA A 51 -24.40 1.30 -1.78
CA ALA A 51 -25.78 0.93 -1.51
C ALA A 51 -25.98 -0.45 -0.85
N ASP A 52 -24.92 -1.00 -0.23
CA ASP A 52 -25.00 -2.25 0.56
C ASP A 52 -25.56 -2.00 1.97
N GLU A 53 -25.61 -0.75 2.41
CA GLU A 53 -26.13 -0.34 3.71
C GLU A 53 -26.99 0.91 3.58
N TYR A 54 -27.94 1.13 4.52
CA TYR A 54 -28.81 2.30 4.55
C TYR A 54 -28.34 3.30 5.62
N PRO A 55 -28.39 4.61 5.34
CA PRO A 55 -28.09 5.64 6.33
C PRO A 55 -29.24 5.78 7.35
N ASP A 56 -28.94 6.32 8.53
CA ASP A 56 -29.93 6.65 9.55
C ASP A 56 -30.70 7.93 9.14
N SER A 57 -30.01 8.88 8.51
CA SER A 57 -30.60 10.07 7.90
C SER A 57 -29.76 10.55 6.71
N GLY A 58 -30.34 11.43 5.89
CA GLY A 58 -29.74 11.86 4.64
C GLY A 58 -29.96 10.87 3.49
N ARG A 59 -29.27 11.08 2.39
CA ARG A 59 -29.37 10.22 1.22
C ARG A 59 -28.10 10.24 0.36
N VAL A 60 -27.93 9.15 -0.39
CA VAL A 60 -26.93 9.04 -1.46
C VAL A 60 -27.68 9.02 -2.80
N VAL A 61 -27.37 9.96 -3.67
CA VAL A 61 -28.00 10.12 -4.98
C VAL A 61 -27.02 9.75 -6.07
N TYR A 62 -27.36 8.73 -6.85
CA TYR A 62 -26.53 8.26 -7.97
C TYR A 62 -27.06 8.82 -9.29
N ARG A 63 -26.13 9.05 -10.21
CA ARG A 63 -26.51 9.28 -11.60
C ARG A 63 -27.21 8.04 -12.16
N LYS A 64 -28.20 8.24 -13.02
CA LYS A 64 -28.89 7.18 -13.72
C LYS A 64 -27.90 6.37 -14.60
N ASP A 65 -28.05 5.06 -14.60
CA ASP A 65 -27.23 4.11 -15.37
C ASP A 65 -25.72 4.07 -15.00
N LEU A 66 -25.38 4.45 -13.74
CA LEU A 66 -24.03 4.39 -13.22
C LEU A 66 -23.69 2.96 -12.79
N THR A 67 -22.59 2.42 -13.31
CA THR A 67 -22.03 1.14 -12.86
C THR A 67 -21.09 1.38 -11.68
N VAL A 68 -21.43 0.88 -10.50
CA VAL A 68 -20.63 0.98 -9.27
C VAL A 68 -20.12 -0.40 -8.88
N VAL A 69 -18.83 -0.51 -8.62
CA VAL A 69 -18.22 -1.73 -8.06
C VAL A 69 -17.55 -1.41 -6.74
N PHE A 70 -17.83 -2.20 -5.73
CA PHE A 70 -17.21 -2.11 -4.42
C PHE A 70 -16.36 -3.34 -4.12
N LEU A 71 -15.07 -3.13 -3.91
CA LEU A 71 -14.15 -4.12 -3.38
C LEU A 71 -14.08 -3.97 -1.87
N SER A 72 -14.76 -4.86 -1.14
CA SER A 72 -14.73 -4.89 0.32
C SER A 72 -13.49 -5.59 0.86
N GLN A 73 -13.15 -5.32 2.11
CA GLN A 73 -12.03 -5.97 2.80
C GLN A 73 -12.25 -7.49 2.98
N GLU A 74 -13.49 -7.90 3.21
CA GLU A 74 -13.92 -9.30 3.21
C GLU A 74 -14.68 -9.58 1.92
N THR A 75 -14.16 -10.43 1.07
CA THR A 75 -14.75 -10.77 -0.23
C THR A 75 -15.44 -12.11 -0.17
N GLU A 76 -16.72 -12.12 -0.49
CA GLU A 76 -17.49 -13.35 -0.69
C GLU A 76 -17.46 -13.70 -2.18
N ILE A 77 -16.70 -14.74 -2.53
CA ILE A 77 -16.68 -15.31 -3.87
C ILE A 77 -17.22 -16.72 -3.77
N ASP A 78 -18.05 -17.14 -4.72
CA ASP A 78 -18.57 -18.50 -4.77
C ASP A 78 -17.42 -19.50 -4.92
N GLU A 79 -17.20 -20.30 -3.90
CA GLU A 79 -16.10 -21.26 -3.83
C GLU A 79 -16.26 -22.46 -4.77
N SER A 80 -17.45 -22.68 -5.32
CA SER A 80 -17.74 -23.77 -6.24
C SER A 80 -17.21 -23.52 -7.66
N LEU A 81 -17.04 -22.25 -8.02
CA LEU A 81 -16.62 -21.79 -9.34
C LEU A 81 -15.10 -21.93 -9.56
N THR A 82 -14.70 -21.97 -10.82
CA THR A 82 -13.31 -21.74 -11.22
C THR A 82 -12.98 -20.25 -11.21
N ILE A 83 -11.69 -19.89 -11.29
CA ILE A 83 -11.26 -18.47 -11.35
C ILE A 83 -11.92 -17.76 -12.54
N GLU A 84 -11.95 -18.40 -13.71
CA GLU A 84 -12.52 -17.84 -14.92
C GLU A 84 -14.04 -17.66 -14.82
N GLU A 85 -14.75 -18.71 -14.39
CA GLU A 85 -16.20 -18.64 -14.15
C GLU A 85 -16.56 -17.54 -13.15
N ALA A 86 -15.79 -17.39 -12.07
CA ALA A 86 -16.02 -16.36 -11.07
C ALA A 86 -15.84 -14.94 -11.62
N ILE A 87 -14.88 -14.73 -12.55
CA ILE A 87 -14.66 -13.43 -13.21
C ILE A 87 -15.83 -13.11 -14.15
N PHE A 88 -16.24 -14.07 -14.98
CA PHE A 88 -17.30 -13.88 -15.97
C PHE A 88 -18.66 -13.68 -15.29
N ASP A 89 -18.97 -14.45 -14.26
CA ASP A 89 -20.22 -14.31 -13.49
C ASP A 89 -20.29 -12.93 -12.82
N SER A 90 -19.23 -12.49 -12.15
CA SER A 90 -19.15 -11.18 -11.52
C SER A 90 -19.32 -10.03 -12.53
N THR A 91 -18.60 -10.11 -13.67
CA THR A 91 -18.65 -9.06 -14.70
C THR A 91 -20.04 -8.97 -15.34
N THR A 92 -20.68 -10.10 -15.60
CA THR A 92 -22.02 -10.18 -16.18
C THR A 92 -23.08 -9.61 -15.25
N LYS A 93 -23.01 -9.94 -13.96
CA LYS A 93 -23.95 -9.45 -12.94
C LYS A 93 -23.84 -7.94 -12.72
N THR A 94 -22.63 -7.41 -12.75
CA THR A 94 -22.35 -6.01 -12.42
C THR A 94 -22.48 -5.09 -13.64
N ASN A 95 -22.05 -5.52 -14.81
CA ASN A 95 -22.04 -4.73 -16.05
C ASN A 95 -22.64 -5.50 -17.21
N GLY A 96 -23.97 -5.43 -17.34
CA GLY A 96 -24.72 -6.13 -18.39
C GLY A 96 -24.27 -5.78 -19.82
N LYS A 97 -23.63 -4.62 -20.05
CA LYS A 97 -23.07 -4.25 -21.37
C LYS A 97 -21.91 -5.17 -21.77
N LYS A 98 -21.21 -5.77 -20.81
CA LYS A 98 -20.11 -6.70 -21.07
C LYS A 98 -20.55 -8.17 -21.20
N ALA A 99 -21.84 -8.46 -20.94
CA ALA A 99 -22.35 -9.82 -21.09
C ALA A 99 -22.20 -10.35 -22.51
N ALA A 100 -22.39 -9.50 -23.53
CA ALA A 100 -22.20 -9.88 -24.94
C ALA A 100 -20.74 -10.22 -25.25
N VAL A 101 -19.79 -9.44 -24.74
CA VAL A 101 -18.34 -9.67 -24.89
C VAL A 101 -17.95 -11.02 -24.26
N ILE A 102 -18.44 -11.31 -23.06
CA ILE A 102 -18.15 -12.56 -22.34
C ILE A 102 -18.74 -13.76 -23.10
N GLN A 103 -19.96 -13.64 -23.64
CA GLN A 103 -20.57 -14.67 -24.48
C GLN A 103 -19.77 -14.91 -25.76
N ALA A 104 -19.21 -13.85 -26.36
CA ALA A 104 -18.35 -13.97 -27.54
C ALA A 104 -17.07 -14.76 -27.20
N ILE A 105 -16.43 -14.49 -26.08
CA ILE A 105 -15.21 -15.19 -25.63
C ILE A 105 -15.52 -16.66 -25.33
N ASP A 106 -16.58 -16.95 -24.57
CA ASP A 106 -17.01 -18.33 -24.27
C ASP A 106 -17.35 -19.13 -25.53
N ALA A 107 -18.03 -18.49 -26.50
CA ALA A 107 -18.31 -19.11 -27.80
C ALA A 107 -17.03 -19.40 -28.60
N TYR A 108 -16.05 -18.48 -28.55
CA TYR A 108 -14.76 -18.66 -29.23
C TYR A 108 -13.93 -19.77 -28.58
N GLU A 109 -13.82 -19.81 -27.25
CA GLU A 109 -13.10 -20.87 -26.54
C GLU A 109 -13.72 -22.25 -26.77
N LYS A 110 -15.06 -22.35 -26.74
CA LYS A 110 -15.77 -23.60 -27.10
C LYS A 110 -15.53 -24.02 -28.53
N ALA A 111 -15.50 -23.08 -29.48
CA ALA A 111 -15.22 -23.37 -30.88
C ALA A 111 -13.78 -23.83 -31.12
N LEU A 112 -12.82 -23.35 -30.33
CA LEU A 112 -11.42 -23.83 -30.37
C LEU A 112 -11.26 -25.28 -29.90
N LEU A 113 -12.13 -25.76 -28.99
CA LEU A 113 -12.11 -27.14 -28.49
C LEU A 113 -12.65 -28.15 -29.52
N ASP A 114 -13.45 -27.68 -30.50
CA ASP A 114 -13.94 -28.52 -31.62
C ASP A 114 -13.53 -27.95 -32.99
N PRO A 115 -12.27 -28.16 -33.42
CA PRO A 115 -11.76 -27.61 -34.69
C PRO A 115 -12.45 -28.19 -35.94
N SER A 116 -13.27 -29.23 -35.78
CA SER A 116 -13.98 -29.87 -36.90
C SER A 116 -15.17 -29.05 -37.42
N ASN A 117 -15.67 -28.08 -36.59
CA ASN A 117 -16.81 -27.23 -36.92
C ASN A 117 -16.36 -25.82 -37.36
N ALA A 118 -15.89 -25.73 -38.62
CA ALA A 118 -15.40 -24.46 -39.19
C ALA A 118 -16.45 -23.34 -39.18
N ASP A 119 -17.74 -23.66 -39.35
CA ASP A 119 -18.83 -22.68 -39.33
C ASP A 119 -19.09 -22.11 -37.92
N ALA A 120 -18.88 -22.92 -36.89
CA ALA A 120 -18.98 -22.43 -35.49
C ALA A 120 -17.81 -21.50 -35.14
N LEU A 121 -16.60 -21.88 -35.57
CA LEU A 121 -15.42 -21.05 -35.35
C LEU A 121 -15.53 -19.71 -36.09
N GLN A 122 -15.99 -19.69 -37.34
CA GLN A 122 -16.17 -18.43 -38.09
C GLN A 122 -17.19 -17.52 -37.42
N ARG A 123 -18.34 -18.04 -36.97
CA ARG A 123 -19.36 -17.25 -36.24
C ARG A 123 -18.82 -16.70 -34.92
N ALA A 124 -18.00 -17.48 -34.20
CA ALA A 124 -17.39 -17.06 -32.97
C ALA A 124 -16.35 -15.94 -33.22
N LEU A 125 -15.55 -16.01 -34.28
CA LEU A 125 -14.63 -14.96 -34.70
C LEU A 125 -15.38 -13.67 -35.07
N ASP A 126 -16.44 -13.78 -35.87
CA ASP A 126 -17.27 -12.62 -36.25
C ASP A 126 -17.90 -11.94 -35.00
N LEU A 127 -18.28 -12.73 -33.98
CA LEU A 127 -18.81 -12.24 -32.72
C LEU A 127 -17.72 -11.54 -31.89
N MET A 128 -16.52 -12.12 -31.83
CA MET A 128 -15.36 -11.53 -31.16
C MET A 128 -15.00 -10.16 -31.75
N ASP A 129 -15.03 -10.05 -33.07
CA ASP A 129 -14.73 -8.78 -33.79
C ASP A 129 -15.83 -7.75 -33.55
N SER A 130 -17.12 -8.12 -33.61
CA SER A 130 -18.25 -7.21 -33.42
C SER A 130 -18.37 -6.66 -32.02
N GLU A 131 -18.04 -7.46 -31.00
CA GLU A 131 -18.15 -7.12 -29.59
C GLU A 131 -16.83 -6.64 -28.98
N GLN A 132 -15.76 -6.45 -29.79
CA GLN A 132 -14.41 -6.08 -29.32
C GLN A 132 -13.84 -7.07 -28.27
N GLY A 133 -14.14 -8.36 -28.43
CA GLY A 133 -13.76 -9.42 -27.51
C GLY A 133 -12.25 -9.56 -27.33
N TRP A 134 -11.46 -9.32 -28.38
CA TRP A 134 -10.00 -9.42 -28.35
C TRP A 134 -9.34 -8.44 -27.37
N ASP A 135 -9.83 -7.20 -27.35
CA ASP A 135 -9.30 -6.19 -26.43
C ASP A 135 -9.62 -6.55 -24.99
N PHE A 136 -10.83 -7.06 -24.74
CA PHE A 136 -11.23 -7.51 -23.42
C PHE A 136 -10.46 -8.76 -22.98
N GLU A 137 -10.28 -9.76 -23.87
CA GLU A 137 -9.50 -10.97 -23.59
C GLU A 137 -8.05 -10.62 -23.25
N THR A 138 -7.44 -9.71 -24.00
CA THR A 138 -6.08 -9.22 -23.73
C THR A 138 -6.00 -8.53 -22.38
N LEU A 139 -6.96 -7.67 -22.07
CA LEU A 139 -7.02 -6.94 -20.80
C LEU A 139 -7.15 -7.89 -19.60
N TYR A 140 -8.10 -8.84 -19.64
CA TYR A 140 -8.30 -9.73 -18.50
C TYR A 140 -7.11 -10.66 -18.29
N LYS A 141 -6.53 -11.22 -19.33
CA LYS A 141 -5.31 -12.05 -19.24
C LYS A 141 -4.11 -11.26 -18.69
N GLN A 142 -3.97 -10.00 -19.09
CA GLN A 142 -2.94 -9.11 -18.55
C GLN A 142 -3.15 -8.85 -17.05
N ILE A 143 -4.37 -8.55 -16.62
CA ILE A 143 -4.69 -8.31 -15.20
C ILE A 143 -4.42 -9.57 -14.37
N LEU A 144 -4.88 -10.74 -14.82
CA LEU A 144 -4.65 -12.02 -14.14
C LEU A 144 -3.16 -12.35 -14.02
N SER A 145 -2.40 -12.17 -15.10
CA SER A 145 -0.95 -12.38 -15.10
C SER A 145 -0.24 -11.48 -14.10
N ARG A 146 -0.62 -10.19 -14.03
CA ARG A 146 -0.04 -9.22 -13.08
C ARG A 146 -0.37 -9.52 -11.63
N LEU A 147 -1.54 -10.11 -11.37
CA LEU A 147 -1.96 -10.54 -10.05
C LEU A 147 -1.55 -11.99 -9.72
N GLU A 148 -0.69 -12.62 -10.55
CA GLU A 148 -0.19 -14.00 -10.40
C GLU A 148 -1.30 -15.05 -10.27
N LEU A 149 -2.39 -14.90 -11.03
CA LEU A 149 -3.49 -15.84 -11.14
C LEU A 149 -3.39 -16.58 -12.48
N HIS A 150 -2.41 -17.50 -12.58
CA HIS A 150 -2.06 -18.12 -13.86
C HIS A 150 -2.93 -19.33 -14.25
N ASN A 151 -3.52 -20.01 -13.27
CA ASN A 151 -4.33 -21.20 -13.51
C ASN A 151 -5.82 -20.86 -13.39
N THR A 152 -6.45 -20.48 -14.49
CA THR A 152 -7.86 -20.04 -14.53
C THR A 152 -8.84 -21.17 -14.25
N ASP A 153 -8.46 -22.44 -14.50
CA ASP A 153 -9.29 -23.63 -14.24
C ASP A 153 -9.31 -24.03 -12.77
N GLN A 154 -8.47 -23.38 -11.94
CA GLN A 154 -8.39 -23.70 -10.52
C GLN A 154 -9.67 -23.25 -9.80
N LYS A 155 -10.23 -24.12 -8.93
CA LYS A 155 -11.40 -23.80 -8.11
C LYS A 155 -11.07 -22.77 -7.04
N VAL A 156 -11.96 -21.81 -6.82
CA VAL A 156 -11.85 -20.75 -5.80
C VAL A 156 -11.70 -21.33 -4.39
N ALA A 157 -12.33 -22.46 -4.08
CA ALA A 157 -12.19 -23.17 -2.81
C ALA A 157 -10.74 -23.52 -2.45
N THR A 158 -9.87 -23.77 -3.47
CA THR A 158 -8.48 -24.18 -3.25
C THR A 158 -7.51 -23.00 -3.14
N LEU A 159 -7.98 -21.78 -3.32
CA LEU A 159 -7.18 -20.57 -3.24
C LEU A 159 -6.89 -20.19 -1.78
N SER A 160 -5.67 -19.68 -1.55
CA SER A 160 -5.34 -19.04 -0.28
C SER A 160 -6.15 -17.73 -0.09
N GLY A 161 -6.28 -17.25 1.15
CA GLY A 161 -6.97 -15.99 1.43
C GLY A 161 -6.41 -14.79 0.64
N GLY A 162 -5.09 -14.72 0.47
CA GLY A 162 -4.45 -13.69 -0.36
C GLY A 162 -4.77 -13.83 -1.85
N GLN A 163 -4.84 -15.08 -2.37
CA GLN A 163 -5.25 -15.32 -3.76
C GLN A 163 -6.72 -14.97 -3.99
N LYS A 164 -7.62 -15.28 -3.05
CA LYS A 164 -9.03 -14.86 -3.12
C LYS A 164 -9.18 -13.34 -3.20
N LYS A 165 -8.41 -12.59 -2.40
CA LYS A 165 -8.40 -11.12 -2.46
C LYS A 165 -7.87 -10.59 -3.79
N ARG A 166 -6.80 -11.19 -4.33
CA ARG A 166 -6.29 -10.84 -5.66
C ARG A 166 -7.31 -11.14 -6.77
N LEU A 167 -8.06 -12.24 -6.65
CA LEU A 167 -9.14 -12.56 -7.57
C LEU A 167 -10.27 -11.51 -7.49
N ALA A 168 -10.69 -11.10 -6.30
CA ALA A 168 -11.70 -10.06 -6.14
C ALA A 168 -11.25 -8.70 -6.72
N LEU A 169 -9.99 -8.35 -6.54
CA LEU A 169 -9.41 -7.17 -7.18
C LEU A 169 -9.42 -7.31 -8.72
N ALA A 170 -9.03 -8.49 -9.25
CA ALA A 170 -9.11 -8.76 -10.68
C ALA A 170 -10.53 -8.57 -11.22
N GLN A 171 -11.55 -9.14 -10.55
CA GLN A 171 -12.97 -8.98 -10.91
C GLN A 171 -13.36 -7.49 -10.97
N ALA A 172 -12.99 -6.71 -9.96
CA ALA A 172 -13.32 -5.28 -9.88
C ALA A 172 -12.67 -4.48 -11.03
N LEU A 173 -11.40 -4.77 -11.38
CA LEU A 173 -10.68 -4.09 -12.45
C LEU A 173 -11.18 -4.50 -13.85
N ILE A 174 -11.45 -5.80 -14.07
CA ILE A 174 -11.94 -6.34 -15.35
C ILE A 174 -13.35 -5.81 -15.65
N CYS A 175 -14.19 -5.65 -14.63
CA CYS A 175 -15.50 -5.05 -14.76
C CYS A 175 -15.44 -3.61 -15.33
N ALA A 176 -14.33 -2.87 -15.07
CA ALA A 176 -14.10 -1.49 -15.49
C ALA A 176 -15.35 -0.59 -15.27
N PRO A 177 -15.80 -0.41 -14.02
CA PRO A 177 -17.00 0.35 -13.70
C PRO A 177 -16.81 1.85 -13.92
N ASP A 178 -17.93 2.60 -13.95
CA ASP A 178 -17.89 4.06 -13.94
C ASP A 178 -17.32 4.61 -12.62
N LEU A 179 -17.72 4.03 -11.49
CA LEU A 179 -17.22 4.34 -10.15
C LEU A 179 -16.69 3.07 -9.48
N LEU A 180 -15.41 3.07 -9.18
CA LEU A 180 -14.73 2.01 -8.44
C LEU A 180 -14.51 2.44 -6.99
N ILE A 181 -15.03 1.67 -6.05
CA ILE A 181 -14.86 1.87 -4.60
C ILE A 181 -13.94 0.77 -4.07
N LEU A 182 -12.83 1.14 -3.44
CA LEU A 182 -11.83 0.20 -2.94
C LEU A 182 -11.62 0.36 -1.43
N ASP A 183 -11.72 -0.75 -0.68
CA ASP A 183 -11.35 -0.78 0.75
C ASP A 183 -10.05 -1.58 0.92
N GLU A 184 -8.95 -0.86 1.21
CA GLU A 184 -7.60 -1.38 1.42
C GLU A 184 -7.11 -2.31 0.28
N PRO A 185 -7.05 -1.85 -0.99
CA PRO A 185 -6.72 -2.69 -2.14
C PRO A 185 -5.27 -3.16 -2.15
N THR A 186 -4.37 -2.51 -1.42
CA THR A 186 -2.95 -2.83 -1.35
C THR A 186 -2.62 -3.96 -0.39
N ASN A 187 -3.55 -4.30 0.52
CA ASN A 187 -3.36 -5.38 1.47
C ASN A 187 -3.20 -6.74 0.75
N HIS A 188 -2.19 -7.52 1.16
CA HIS A 188 -1.83 -8.83 0.60
C HIS A 188 -1.26 -8.81 -0.83
N LEU A 189 -1.01 -7.65 -1.41
CA LEU A 189 -0.24 -7.49 -2.64
C LEU A 189 1.24 -7.35 -2.29
N ASP A 190 2.11 -7.90 -3.11
CA ASP A 190 3.52 -7.59 -3.02
C ASP A 190 3.82 -6.24 -3.72
N LEU A 191 5.03 -5.77 -3.51
CA LEU A 191 5.43 -4.44 -3.96
C LEU A 191 5.32 -4.26 -5.49
N THR A 192 5.60 -5.32 -6.26
CA THR A 192 5.51 -5.27 -7.73
C THR A 192 4.06 -5.16 -8.21
N MET A 193 3.15 -5.83 -7.53
CA MET A 193 1.71 -5.72 -7.79
C MET A 193 1.16 -4.36 -7.40
N ILE A 194 1.62 -3.81 -6.25
CA ILE A 194 1.21 -2.46 -5.80
C ILE A 194 1.64 -1.41 -6.83
N GLU A 195 2.90 -1.45 -7.28
CA GLU A 195 3.42 -0.52 -8.28
C GLU A 195 2.67 -0.61 -9.62
N TRP A 196 2.37 -1.84 -10.07
CA TRP A 196 1.57 -2.02 -11.25
C TRP A 196 0.14 -1.47 -11.09
N LEU A 197 -0.48 -1.69 -9.92
CA LEU A 197 -1.83 -1.20 -9.64
C LEU A 197 -1.86 0.34 -9.59
N GLU A 198 -0.81 0.97 -9.03
CA GLU A 198 -0.63 2.43 -9.06
C GLU A 198 -0.60 2.96 -10.50
N ASP A 199 0.25 2.37 -11.34
CA ASP A 199 0.39 2.77 -12.73
C ASP A 199 -0.93 2.57 -13.50
N TYR A 200 -1.60 1.43 -13.31
CA TYR A 200 -2.87 1.12 -13.93
C TYR A 200 -3.99 2.11 -13.53
N LEU A 201 -4.16 2.34 -12.24
CA LEU A 201 -5.19 3.25 -11.74
C LEU A 201 -4.86 4.71 -12.06
N SER A 202 -3.58 5.11 -12.05
CA SER A 202 -3.17 6.47 -12.39
C SER A 202 -3.44 6.79 -13.87
N ALA A 203 -3.17 5.84 -14.78
CA ALA A 203 -3.39 5.99 -16.21
C ALA A 203 -4.87 5.89 -16.60
N SER A 204 -5.70 5.19 -15.81
CA SER A 204 -7.11 4.99 -16.11
C SER A 204 -7.93 6.27 -15.96
N SER A 205 -8.99 6.42 -16.77
CA SER A 205 -9.98 7.48 -16.66
C SER A 205 -11.13 7.17 -15.70
N MET A 206 -11.06 6.04 -14.97
CA MET A 206 -12.08 5.60 -14.00
C MET A 206 -12.20 6.59 -12.85
N THR A 207 -13.43 6.78 -12.38
CA THR A 207 -13.68 7.51 -11.13
C THR A 207 -13.39 6.57 -9.97
N LEU A 208 -12.58 7.04 -9.02
CA LEU A 208 -12.10 6.21 -7.92
C LEU A 208 -12.44 6.85 -6.57
N PHE A 209 -12.99 6.06 -5.67
CA PHE A 209 -13.09 6.39 -4.26
C PHE A 209 -12.45 5.26 -3.44
N MET A 210 -11.41 5.57 -2.67
CA MET A 210 -10.64 4.52 -2.01
C MET A 210 -10.30 4.84 -0.58
N VAL A 211 -10.20 3.79 0.22
CA VAL A 211 -9.56 3.80 1.53
C VAL A 211 -8.27 3.02 1.43
N THR A 212 -7.16 3.62 1.80
CA THR A 212 -5.90 2.90 1.97
C THR A 212 -5.00 3.59 3.00
N HIS A 213 -4.15 2.81 3.63
CA HIS A 213 -3.11 3.28 4.54
C HIS A 213 -1.75 3.42 3.84
N ASP A 214 -1.63 2.97 2.58
CA ASP A 214 -0.44 3.18 1.76
C ASP A 214 -0.36 4.62 1.27
N ARG A 215 0.59 5.36 1.84
CA ARG A 215 0.78 6.81 1.60
C ARG A 215 1.33 7.09 0.21
N TYR A 216 2.20 6.23 -0.33
CA TYR A 216 2.71 6.35 -1.69
C TYR A 216 1.61 6.14 -2.72
N PHE A 217 0.76 5.14 -2.44
CA PHE A 217 -0.40 4.87 -3.28
C PHE A 217 -1.36 6.08 -3.31
N LEU A 218 -1.66 6.66 -2.14
CA LEU A 218 -2.47 7.89 -2.06
C LEU A 218 -1.83 9.05 -2.82
N ASP A 219 -0.52 9.26 -2.66
CA ASP A 219 0.20 10.38 -3.30
C ASP A 219 0.22 10.26 -4.83
N ARG A 220 0.30 9.04 -5.35
CA ARG A 220 0.46 8.75 -6.77
C ARG A 220 -0.85 8.64 -7.54
N VAL A 221 -1.87 8.08 -6.92
CA VAL A 221 -3.16 7.77 -7.55
C VAL A 221 -4.20 8.85 -7.28
N CYS A 222 -4.27 9.38 -6.05
CA CYS A 222 -5.32 10.31 -5.64
C CYS A 222 -4.99 11.76 -6.01
N GLN A 223 -6.00 12.48 -6.48
CA GLN A 223 -5.93 13.91 -6.78
C GLN A 223 -6.53 14.75 -5.64
N GLU A 224 -7.38 14.14 -4.84
CA GLU A 224 -8.04 14.76 -3.70
C GLU A 224 -8.03 13.80 -2.51
N ILE A 225 -7.86 14.34 -1.31
CA ILE A 225 -7.91 13.58 -0.07
C ILE A 225 -9.06 14.11 0.79
N LEU A 226 -9.92 13.20 1.18
CA LEU A 226 -11.02 13.43 2.11
C LEU A 226 -10.61 12.90 3.49
N GLU A 227 -10.46 13.76 4.48
CA GLU A 227 -10.15 13.37 5.86
C GLU A 227 -11.42 13.36 6.70
N LEU A 228 -11.67 12.24 7.38
CA LEU A 228 -12.68 12.17 8.44
C LEU A 228 -11.99 12.28 9.80
N ASP A 229 -12.11 13.43 10.44
CA ASP A 229 -11.53 13.74 11.75
C ASP A 229 -12.60 14.32 12.68
N GLN A 230 -12.78 13.74 13.86
CA GLN A 230 -13.78 14.14 14.85
C GLN A 230 -15.18 14.33 14.25
N GLN A 231 -15.68 13.34 13.50
CA GLN A 231 -17.00 13.33 12.85
C GLN A 231 -17.22 14.42 11.79
N LYS A 232 -16.15 15.14 11.37
CA LYS A 232 -16.18 16.16 10.34
C LYS A 232 -15.33 15.77 9.14
N PHE A 233 -15.78 16.18 7.96
CA PHE A 233 -15.00 16.03 6.74
C PHE A 233 -14.20 17.28 6.40
N TYR A 234 -12.97 17.02 5.94
CA TYR A 234 -12.08 18.04 5.40
C TYR A 234 -11.58 17.57 4.04
N LEU A 235 -11.91 18.31 2.99
CA LEU A 235 -11.47 18.01 1.62
C LEU A 235 -10.21 18.80 1.30
N TYR A 236 -9.16 18.09 0.90
CA TYR A 236 -7.90 18.66 0.45
C TYR A 236 -7.71 18.35 -1.03
N LYS A 237 -7.61 19.40 -1.87
CA LYS A 237 -7.36 19.28 -3.29
C LYS A 237 -5.86 19.27 -3.55
N GLY A 238 -5.31 18.10 -3.73
CA GLY A 238 -3.89 17.86 -3.90
C GLY A 238 -3.51 16.44 -3.48
N ASN A 239 -2.22 16.13 -3.60
CA ASN A 239 -1.64 14.85 -3.22
C ASN A 239 -1.49 14.69 -1.69
N TYR A 240 -0.97 13.54 -1.27
CA TYR A 240 -0.80 13.22 0.15
C TYR A 240 0.17 14.17 0.88
N ALA A 241 1.23 14.61 0.22
CA ALA A 241 2.19 15.57 0.79
C ALA A 241 1.51 16.93 1.09
N TYR A 242 0.70 17.43 0.16
CA TYR A 242 -0.10 18.65 0.36
C TYR A 242 -1.11 18.50 1.52
N TYR A 243 -1.77 17.34 1.60
CA TYR A 243 -2.65 17.02 2.72
C TYR A 243 -1.93 17.10 4.06
N LEU A 244 -0.74 16.50 4.19
CA LEU A 244 0.03 16.54 5.44
C LEU A 244 0.37 17.97 5.86
N GLU A 245 0.83 18.81 4.93
CA GLU A 245 1.14 20.22 5.20
C GLU A 245 -0.09 20.98 5.71
N LYS A 246 -1.22 20.86 5.00
CA LYS A 246 -2.45 21.57 5.36
C LYS A 246 -3.08 21.04 6.64
N ARG A 247 -3.01 19.73 6.86
CA ARG A 247 -3.44 19.12 8.13
C ARG A 247 -2.63 19.64 9.29
N GLN A 248 -1.29 19.72 9.16
CA GLN A 248 -0.43 20.27 10.23
C GLN A 248 -0.77 21.73 10.52
N ALA A 249 -0.90 22.56 9.49
CA ALA A 249 -1.30 23.96 9.64
C ALA A 249 -2.66 24.12 10.37
N ARG A 250 -3.64 23.24 10.07
CA ARG A 250 -4.95 23.20 10.75
C ARG A 250 -4.80 22.84 12.23
N ILE A 251 -3.93 21.88 12.55
CA ILE A 251 -3.64 21.46 13.92
C ILE A 251 -3.01 22.61 14.70
N ASP A 252 -1.98 23.26 14.16
CA ASP A 252 -1.28 24.37 14.78
C ASP A 252 -2.21 25.57 15.04
N GLN A 253 -3.11 25.83 14.08
CA GLN A 253 -4.14 26.86 14.24
C GLN A 253 -5.10 26.50 15.40
N PHE A 254 -5.59 25.26 15.43
CA PHE A 254 -6.48 24.79 16.51
C PHE A 254 -5.81 24.89 17.88
N ASP A 255 -4.53 24.50 18.02
CA ASP A 255 -3.79 24.59 19.27
C ASP A 255 -3.59 26.05 19.72
N THR A 256 -3.33 26.93 18.76
CA THR A 256 -3.24 28.37 19.03
C THR A 256 -4.58 28.95 19.52
N GLU A 257 -5.68 28.59 18.85
CA GLU A 257 -7.03 29.03 19.23
C GLU A 257 -7.47 28.44 20.58
N SER A 258 -7.19 27.14 20.82
CA SER A 258 -7.44 26.50 22.12
C SER A 258 -6.63 27.12 23.25
N GLY A 259 -5.37 27.46 22.98
CA GLY A 259 -4.53 28.20 23.92
C GLY A 259 -5.13 29.56 24.31
N LYS A 260 -5.58 30.35 23.32
CA LYS A 260 -6.28 31.62 23.53
C LYS A 260 -7.59 31.42 24.30
N ALA A 261 -8.38 30.40 23.95
CA ALA A 261 -9.63 30.08 24.65
C ALA A 261 -9.41 29.71 26.13
N LYS A 262 -8.35 28.91 26.42
CA LYS A 262 -7.96 28.57 27.81
C LYS A 262 -7.56 29.80 28.63
N GLN A 263 -6.80 30.73 28.04
CA GLN A 263 -6.44 32.00 28.70
C GLN A 263 -7.68 32.88 28.96
N LEU A 264 -8.58 32.98 27.98
CA LEU A 264 -9.83 33.71 28.12
C LEU A 264 -10.72 33.06 29.18
N PHE A 265 -10.86 31.73 29.17
CA PHE A 265 -11.60 31.00 30.20
C PHE A 265 -11.05 31.26 31.61
N ALA A 266 -9.74 31.26 31.80
CA ALA A 266 -9.13 31.56 33.09
C ALA A 266 -9.48 32.98 33.56
N LYS A 267 -9.46 33.97 32.65
CA LYS A 267 -9.89 35.36 32.95
C LYS A 267 -11.37 35.43 33.30
N GLU A 268 -12.24 34.84 32.52
CA GLU A 268 -13.68 34.84 32.75
C GLU A 268 -14.07 34.04 33.99
N LEU A 269 -13.39 32.93 34.29
CA LEU A 269 -13.58 32.16 35.52
C LEU A 269 -13.21 33.00 36.75
N SER A 270 -12.13 33.75 36.68
CA SER A 270 -11.74 34.65 37.77
C SER A 270 -12.77 35.76 37.99
N TRP A 271 -13.35 36.29 36.91
CA TRP A 271 -14.43 37.28 36.98
C TRP A 271 -15.74 36.64 37.50
N MET A 272 -16.08 35.43 37.10
CA MET A 272 -17.24 34.70 37.61
C MET A 272 -17.16 34.41 39.11
N ARG A 273 -15.95 34.14 39.65
CA ARG A 273 -15.72 33.88 41.08
C ARG A 273 -15.76 35.14 41.94
N ARG A 274 -15.56 36.34 41.37
CA ARG A 274 -15.67 37.60 42.12
C ARG A 274 -17.12 37.93 42.42
N GLN A 275 -17.42 38.32 43.65
CA GLN A 275 -18.75 38.83 44.03
C GLN A 275 -19.04 40.16 43.32
N PRO A 276 -20.28 40.40 42.84
CA PRO A 276 -20.67 41.69 42.29
C PRO A 276 -20.52 42.79 43.36
N LYS A 277 -20.01 43.95 42.96
CA LYS A 277 -20.00 45.13 43.85
C LYS A 277 -21.44 45.50 44.18
N ALA A 278 -21.68 45.97 45.44
CA ALA A 278 -23.02 46.28 45.94
C ALA A 278 -23.89 47.05 44.92
N ARG A 279 -25.14 46.57 44.69
CA ARG A 279 -26.16 47.12 43.79
C ARG A 279 -25.98 46.87 42.27
N THR A 280 -25.08 45.95 41.81
CA THR A 280 -25.01 45.59 40.40
C THR A 280 -25.18 44.11 40.19
N THR A 281 -25.96 43.71 39.15
CA THR A 281 -26.09 42.32 38.69
C THR A 281 -25.01 42.02 37.68
N LYS A 282 -24.52 40.77 37.61
CA LYS A 282 -23.60 40.33 36.56
C LYS A 282 -24.31 40.37 35.20
N SER A 283 -23.64 40.80 34.17
CA SER A 283 -24.17 40.83 32.80
C SER A 283 -24.59 39.43 32.38
N LYS A 284 -25.87 39.27 32.00
CA LYS A 284 -26.44 37.98 31.53
C LYS A 284 -25.76 37.52 30.26
N SER A 285 -25.51 38.42 29.30
CA SER A 285 -24.79 38.11 28.07
C SER A 285 -23.40 37.49 28.35
N ARG A 286 -22.64 38.05 29.29
CA ARG A 286 -21.30 37.54 29.64
C ARG A 286 -21.32 36.19 30.37
N ILE A 287 -22.44 35.88 31.04
CA ILE A 287 -22.68 34.56 31.65
C ILE A 287 -22.99 33.54 30.56
N ASP A 288 -23.79 33.90 29.54
CA ASP A 288 -24.13 33.05 28.40
C ASP A 288 -22.89 32.78 27.56
N ASP A 289 -22.06 33.81 27.29
CA ASP A 289 -20.77 33.68 26.58
C ASP A 289 -19.78 32.77 27.32
N PHE A 290 -19.82 32.76 28.67
CA PHE A 290 -18.93 31.90 29.47
C PHE A 290 -19.13 30.40 29.19
N ALA A 291 -20.37 29.97 28.92
CA ALA A 291 -20.64 28.56 28.57
C ALA A 291 -19.97 28.17 27.26
N GLN A 292 -19.98 29.06 26.27
CA GLN A 292 -19.33 28.83 24.97
C GLN A 292 -17.79 28.85 25.11
N ILE A 293 -17.25 29.81 25.86
CA ILE A 293 -15.81 29.90 26.13
C ILE A 293 -15.33 28.66 26.88
N LYS A 294 -16.12 28.18 27.87
CA LYS A 294 -15.82 26.94 28.60
C LYS A 294 -15.80 25.73 27.65
N ALA A 295 -16.78 25.58 26.79
CA ALA A 295 -16.84 24.49 25.82
C ALA A 295 -15.60 24.49 24.92
N ARG A 296 -15.24 25.62 24.30
CA ARG A 296 -14.03 25.77 23.47
C ARG A 296 -12.72 25.54 24.25
N ALA A 297 -12.63 25.97 25.51
CA ALA A 297 -11.44 25.75 26.34
C ALA A 297 -11.29 24.29 26.81
N GLN A 298 -12.37 23.50 26.78
CA GLN A 298 -12.41 22.11 27.18
C GLN A 298 -12.22 21.15 25.98
N GLU A 299 -12.30 21.65 24.73
CA GLU A 299 -11.91 20.87 23.56
C GLU A 299 -10.42 20.51 23.67
N ARG A 300 -10.14 19.21 23.82
CA ARG A 300 -8.79 18.68 23.93
C ARG A 300 -8.50 17.82 22.71
N ARG A 301 -7.38 18.08 22.07
CA ARG A 301 -6.74 17.15 21.16
C ARG A 301 -5.63 16.42 21.92
N ASN A 302 -5.60 15.11 21.86
CA ASN A 302 -4.64 14.28 22.60
C ASN A 302 -3.38 14.02 21.75
N ASP A 303 -2.78 15.06 21.20
CA ASP A 303 -1.51 14.92 20.48
C ASP A 303 -0.36 15.35 21.41
N HIS A 304 0.21 14.41 22.15
CA HIS A 304 1.43 14.66 22.96
C HIS A 304 2.62 13.95 22.30
N GLU A 305 3.36 14.69 21.50
CA GLU A 305 4.71 14.31 21.07
C GLU A 305 5.68 14.54 22.24
N ILE A 306 6.05 13.48 22.95
CA ILE A 306 7.15 13.49 23.91
C ILE A 306 8.23 12.56 23.36
N GLN A 307 9.41 13.08 23.05
CA GLN A 307 10.59 12.28 22.69
C GLN A 307 10.90 11.28 23.79
N LEU A 308 11.10 10.03 23.43
CA LEU A 308 11.41 8.92 24.33
C LEU A 308 12.90 8.67 24.32
N GLU A 309 13.56 9.02 25.39
CA GLU A 309 14.95 8.61 25.62
C GLU A 309 14.98 7.23 26.30
N PHE A 310 14.95 6.14 25.52
CA PHE A 310 14.97 4.79 26.05
C PHE A 310 16.26 4.45 26.81
N LEU A 311 16.11 3.72 27.92
CA LEU A 311 17.21 3.06 28.61
C LEU A 311 17.09 1.55 28.29
N MET A 312 17.97 1.08 27.42
CA MET A 312 17.99 -0.35 27.05
C MET A 312 19.04 -1.12 27.84
N ASP A 313 18.80 -2.40 28.01
CA ASP A 313 19.80 -3.33 28.48
C ASP A 313 21.00 -3.35 27.51
N ARG A 314 22.20 -3.51 28.09
CA ARG A 314 23.44 -3.41 27.33
C ARG A 314 23.52 -4.50 26.26
N LEU A 315 23.52 -4.11 24.99
CA LEU A 315 23.81 -5.03 23.89
C LEU A 315 25.30 -5.37 23.89
N GLY A 316 25.62 -6.66 23.92
CA GLY A 316 27.00 -7.15 23.78
C GLY A 316 27.56 -6.88 22.37
N ASN A 317 28.86 -7.15 22.17
CA ASN A 317 29.50 -7.01 20.86
C ASN A 317 29.08 -8.11 19.86
N LYS A 318 28.61 -9.26 20.38
CA LYS A 318 28.07 -10.35 19.57
C LYS A 318 26.54 -10.27 19.65
N ILE A 319 25.91 -10.07 18.49
CA ILE A 319 24.44 -9.96 18.39
C ILE A 319 23.89 -11.23 17.80
N ALA A 320 23.92 -11.38 16.49
CA ALA A 320 23.54 -12.59 15.77
C ALA A 320 24.49 -12.75 14.57
N GLU A 321 24.91 -13.99 14.30
CA GLU A 321 25.81 -14.29 13.19
C GLU A 321 25.27 -15.52 12.45
N PHE A 322 25.16 -15.39 11.14
CA PHE A 322 24.83 -16.45 10.19
C PHE A 322 26.13 -16.91 9.54
N HIS A 323 26.42 -18.20 9.57
CA HIS A 323 27.61 -18.79 8.96
C HIS A 323 27.19 -19.83 7.93
N HIS A 324 27.32 -19.53 6.65
CA HIS A 324 27.02 -20.40 5.51
C HIS A 324 25.66 -21.10 5.63
N VAL A 325 24.62 -20.32 5.98
CA VAL A 325 23.29 -20.85 6.25
C VAL A 325 22.54 -21.10 4.96
N SER A 326 22.02 -22.33 4.81
CA SER A 326 21.12 -22.73 3.73
C SER A 326 19.85 -23.33 4.30
N LEU A 327 18.71 -23.03 3.70
CA LEU A 327 17.39 -23.53 4.05
C LEU A 327 16.56 -23.79 2.80
N SER A 328 15.92 -24.97 2.75
CA SER A 328 14.99 -25.34 1.70
C SER A 328 13.67 -25.85 2.30
N ARG A 329 12.55 -25.53 1.70
CA ARG A 329 11.22 -26.06 2.05
C ARG A 329 10.47 -26.49 0.79
N GLN A 330 9.87 -27.68 0.81
CA GLN A 330 9.04 -28.21 -0.29
C GLN A 330 9.69 -28.04 -1.67
N ASN A 331 10.97 -28.39 -1.81
CA ASN A 331 11.77 -28.24 -3.03
C ASN A 331 12.13 -26.81 -3.45
N ASN A 332 11.70 -25.78 -2.70
CA ASN A 332 12.09 -24.40 -2.95
C ASN A 332 13.27 -24.01 -2.07
N ARG A 333 14.34 -23.51 -2.66
CA ARG A 333 15.46 -22.91 -1.90
C ARG A 333 15.03 -21.56 -1.36
N LEU A 334 14.97 -21.43 -0.03
CA LEU A 334 14.63 -20.18 0.64
C LEU A 334 15.85 -19.36 1.01
N LEU A 335 16.98 -20.04 1.32
CA LEU A 335 18.29 -19.45 1.61
C LEU A 335 19.39 -20.31 1.01
N HIS A 336 20.42 -19.68 0.47
CA HIS A 336 21.57 -20.38 -0.09
C HIS A 336 22.87 -19.68 0.33
N ASP A 337 23.68 -20.38 1.12
CA ASP A 337 25.02 -19.96 1.56
C ASP A 337 25.06 -18.54 2.15
N PHE A 338 24.06 -18.20 2.94
CA PHE A 338 23.94 -16.86 3.52
C PHE A 338 24.84 -16.72 4.74
N SER A 339 25.71 -15.71 4.72
CA SER A 339 26.59 -15.35 5.83
C SER A 339 26.43 -13.88 6.15
N TYR A 340 26.12 -13.55 7.40
CA TYR A 340 25.93 -12.18 7.84
C TYR A 340 26.20 -12.01 9.34
N ARG A 341 26.74 -10.86 9.72
CA ARG A 341 26.98 -10.51 11.11
C ARG A 341 26.31 -9.19 11.45
N PHE A 342 25.29 -9.26 12.31
CA PHE A 342 24.55 -8.08 12.74
C PHE A 342 25.39 -7.15 13.59
N GLN A 343 25.26 -5.86 13.33
CA GLN A 343 25.94 -4.79 14.05
C GLN A 343 24.99 -4.11 15.04
N LYS A 344 25.55 -3.43 16.04
CA LYS A 344 24.75 -2.75 17.06
C LYS A 344 24.03 -1.53 16.48
N GLY A 345 22.72 -1.44 16.73
CA GLY A 345 21.88 -0.34 16.28
C GLY A 345 21.52 -0.38 14.79
N GLU A 346 21.78 -1.49 14.13
CA GLU A 346 21.51 -1.70 12.72
C GLU A 346 20.00 -1.78 12.45
N ARG A 347 19.57 -1.15 11.36
CA ARG A 347 18.15 -1.04 10.96
C ARG A 347 17.98 -1.57 9.55
N ILE A 348 17.47 -2.79 9.45
CA ILE A 348 17.38 -3.55 8.21
C ILE A 348 15.93 -3.62 7.75
N GLY A 349 15.70 -3.24 6.49
CA GLY A 349 14.45 -3.51 5.79
C GLY A 349 14.54 -4.78 4.97
N ILE A 350 13.52 -5.61 5.00
CA ILE A 350 13.43 -6.80 4.17
C ILE A 350 12.37 -6.60 3.10
N ILE A 351 12.77 -6.72 1.83
CA ILE A 351 11.88 -6.62 0.66
C ILE A 351 12.03 -7.84 -0.25
N GLY A 352 10.99 -8.12 -1.01
CA GLY A 352 10.99 -9.21 -2.01
C GLY A 352 9.60 -9.79 -2.24
N PRO A 353 9.44 -10.63 -3.28
CA PRO A 353 8.16 -11.23 -3.64
C PRO A 353 7.58 -12.08 -2.50
N ASN A 354 6.26 -12.31 -2.56
CA ASN A 354 5.61 -13.22 -1.62
C ASN A 354 6.12 -14.66 -1.85
N GLY A 355 6.35 -15.39 -0.74
CA GLY A 355 6.92 -16.74 -0.78
C GLY A 355 8.43 -16.81 -1.04
N SER A 356 9.16 -15.69 -1.06
CA SER A 356 10.62 -15.67 -1.25
C SER A 356 11.43 -16.11 -0.02
N GLY A 357 10.79 -16.42 1.12
CA GLY A 357 11.47 -16.91 2.31
C GLY A 357 11.66 -15.87 3.43
N LYS A 358 11.05 -14.67 3.32
CA LYS A 358 11.16 -13.59 4.33
C LYS A 358 10.82 -14.06 5.74
N SER A 359 9.63 -14.63 5.95
CA SER A 359 9.19 -15.11 7.28
C SER A 359 10.05 -16.29 7.77
N SER A 360 10.49 -17.17 6.87
CA SER A 360 11.40 -18.29 7.25
C SER A 360 12.77 -17.78 7.70
N PHE A 361 13.27 -16.70 7.11
CA PHE A 361 14.49 -16.02 7.58
C PHE A 361 14.30 -15.45 9.00
N LEU A 362 13.16 -14.81 9.28
CA LEU A 362 12.86 -14.29 10.62
C LEU A 362 12.71 -15.42 11.65
N GLU A 363 12.13 -16.55 11.27
CA GLU A 363 12.04 -17.73 12.12
C GLU A 363 13.41 -18.34 12.41
N LEU A 364 14.33 -18.41 11.42
CA LEU A 364 15.72 -18.81 11.64
C LEU A 364 16.44 -17.88 12.62
N LEU A 365 16.22 -16.57 12.47
CA LEU A 365 16.85 -15.56 13.34
C LEU A 365 16.35 -15.69 14.79
N THR A 366 15.08 -16.05 15.00
CA THR A 366 14.48 -16.20 16.34
C THR A 366 14.56 -17.62 16.91
N SER A 367 15.38 -18.51 16.33
CA SER A 367 15.51 -19.92 16.68
C SER A 367 14.22 -20.76 16.57
N GLY A 368 13.23 -20.29 15.81
CA GLY A 368 12.01 -21.04 15.51
C GLY A 368 12.23 -22.15 14.48
N LEU A 369 13.31 -22.04 13.68
CA LEU A 369 13.74 -23.03 12.69
C LEU A 369 15.22 -23.36 12.84
N THR A 370 15.57 -24.59 12.46
CA THR A 370 16.97 -25.02 12.31
C THR A 370 17.36 -24.96 10.83
N PRO A 371 18.55 -24.45 10.46
CA PRO A 371 19.00 -24.45 9.08
C PRO A 371 19.35 -25.87 8.61
N ASP A 372 19.24 -26.14 7.30
CA ASP A 372 19.65 -27.41 6.70
C ASP A 372 21.19 -27.52 6.67
N GLN A 373 21.88 -26.40 6.41
CA GLN A 373 23.33 -26.29 6.44
C GLN A 373 23.74 -24.98 7.10
N GLY A 374 24.97 -24.98 7.66
CA GLY A 374 25.50 -23.80 8.34
C GLY A 374 25.05 -23.71 9.80
N LYS A 375 25.30 -22.56 10.39
CA LYS A 375 25.01 -22.30 11.81
C LYS A 375 24.58 -20.86 12.04
N VAL A 376 23.57 -20.68 12.89
CA VAL A 376 23.24 -19.37 13.46
C VAL A 376 23.71 -19.33 14.90
N THR A 377 24.33 -18.22 15.31
CA THR A 377 24.79 -18.03 16.69
C THR A 377 24.28 -16.70 17.22
N TRP A 378 23.86 -16.70 18.48
CA TRP A 378 23.29 -15.53 19.16
C TRP A 378 24.17 -15.08 20.31
N GLY A 379 24.12 -13.80 20.65
CA GLY A 379 24.76 -13.23 21.84
C GLY A 379 23.90 -13.47 23.09
N ASP A 380 24.53 -13.71 24.23
CA ASP A 380 23.86 -14.05 25.51
C ASP A 380 22.95 -12.92 26.05
N THR A 381 23.18 -11.67 25.64
CA THR A 381 22.41 -10.49 26.09
C THR A 381 21.25 -10.13 25.19
N LEU A 382 20.98 -10.94 24.16
CA LEU A 382 19.97 -10.65 23.14
C LEU A 382 18.57 -10.92 23.69
N LYS A 383 17.70 -9.91 23.58
CA LYS A 383 16.27 -10.00 23.90
C LYS A 383 15.48 -9.64 22.66
N PHE A 384 14.87 -10.64 22.03
CA PHE A 384 14.02 -10.44 20.86
C PHE A 384 12.64 -9.90 21.26
N GLY A 385 12.17 -8.88 20.54
CA GLY A 385 10.77 -8.53 20.46
C GLY A 385 10.28 -8.86 19.05
N TYR A 386 9.40 -9.83 18.90
CA TYR A 386 8.92 -10.26 17.60
C TYR A 386 7.43 -9.99 17.43
N PHE A 387 7.11 -9.05 16.55
CA PHE A 387 5.73 -8.80 16.10
C PHE A 387 5.45 -9.65 14.88
N LYS A 388 4.72 -10.77 15.10
CA LYS A 388 4.34 -11.73 14.05
C LYS A 388 3.03 -11.35 13.39
N GLN A 389 2.84 -11.84 12.18
CA GLN A 389 1.59 -11.65 11.43
C GLN A 389 0.38 -12.36 12.08
N ASP A 390 0.59 -13.45 12.83
CA ASP A 390 -0.48 -14.25 13.45
C ASP A 390 -1.29 -13.53 14.54
N GLY A 391 -0.79 -12.39 15.04
CA GLY A 391 -1.50 -11.55 16.00
C GLY A 391 -1.46 -12.03 17.46
N LEU A 392 -2.36 -11.47 18.24
CA LEU A 392 -2.47 -11.73 19.70
C LEU A 392 -3.12 -13.10 19.95
N PRO A 393 -2.61 -13.89 20.94
CA PRO A 393 -3.32 -15.07 21.40
C PRO A 393 -4.76 -14.74 21.84
N GLN A 394 -5.67 -15.70 21.72
CA GLN A 394 -7.04 -15.50 22.19
C GLN A 394 -7.07 -15.39 23.71
N TYR A 395 -7.49 -14.25 24.21
CA TYR A 395 -7.76 -14.02 25.63
C TYR A 395 -9.26 -13.96 25.86
N LYS A 396 -9.75 -14.65 26.90
CA LYS A 396 -11.14 -14.58 27.35
C LYS A 396 -11.22 -13.75 28.63
N ASP A 397 -12.20 -12.85 28.70
CA ASP A 397 -12.55 -12.03 29.87
C ASP A 397 -11.41 -11.18 30.46
N LYS A 398 -10.33 -10.90 29.70
CA LYS A 398 -9.25 -10.02 30.14
C LYS A 398 -9.43 -8.59 29.64
N LYS A 399 -9.08 -7.61 30.48
CA LYS A 399 -9.03 -6.20 30.09
C LYS A 399 -7.74 -5.90 29.33
N VAL A 400 -7.78 -4.90 28.46
CA VAL A 400 -6.62 -4.44 27.67
C VAL A 400 -5.41 -4.14 28.56
N ILE A 401 -5.61 -3.41 29.66
CA ILE A 401 -4.52 -3.04 30.59
C ILE A 401 -3.93 -4.25 31.32
N ASP A 402 -4.73 -5.26 31.63
CA ASP A 402 -4.27 -6.44 32.34
C ASP A 402 -3.37 -7.29 31.44
N ILE A 403 -3.72 -7.39 30.14
CA ILE A 403 -2.89 -8.13 29.16
C ILE A 403 -1.51 -7.50 29.04
N ILE A 404 -1.41 -6.17 28.86
CA ILE A 404 -0.09 -5.56 28.68
C ILE A 404 0.76 -5.70 29.93
N ARG A 405 0.14 -5.67 31.12
CA ARG A 405 0.84 -5.88 32.40
C ARG A 405 1.39 -7.28 32.59
N ASP A 406 0.77 -8.30 31.99
CA ASP A 406 1.32 -9.67 31.98
C ASP A 406 2.70 -9.74 31.30
N TYR A 407 2.97 -8.83 30.35
CA TYR A 407 4.25 -8.76 29.62
C TYR A 407 5.24 -7.76 30.23
N GLY A 408 4.76 -6.72 30.92
CA GLY A 408 5.60 -5.72 31.55
C GLY A 408 4.80 -4.56 32.13
N GLU A 409 5.27 -4.00 33.25
CA GLU A 409 4.61 -2.87 33.90
C GLU A 409 5.08 -1.52 33.37
N PHE A 410 6.35 -1.41 32.95
CA PHE A 410 6.95 -0.18 32.46
C PHE A 410 8.16 -0.42 31.55
N ILE A 411 8.45 0.54 30.69
CA ILE A 411 9.70 0.63 29.93
C ILE A 411 10.62 1.64 30.65
N PRO A 412 11.87 1.27 30.97
CA PRO A 412 12.80 2.20 31.59
C PRO A 412 13.26 3.26 30.58
N LEU A 413 13.28 4.52 31.02
CA LEU A 413 13.77 5.66 30.25
C LEU A 413 15.01 6.26 30.91
N LYS A 414 15.83 7.02 30.14
CA LYS A 414 16.97 7.74 30.69
C LYS A 414 16.55 8.70 31.80
N LYS A 415 17.48 9.07 32.66
CA LYS A 415 17.26 9.96 33.81
C LYS A 415 16.27 9.41 34.85
N GLY A 416 16.15 8.09 34.98
CA GLY A 416 15.30 7.43 35.97
C GLY A 416 13.80 7.56 35.73
N ARG A 417 13.38 8.06 34.56
CA ARG A 417 11.97 8.07 34.15
C ARG A 417 11.52 6.67 33.72
N GLN A 418 10.22 6.42 33.78
CA GLN A 418 9.59 5.17 33.36
C GLN A 418 8.37 5.50 32.52
N LEU A 419 8.16 4.73 31.46
CA LEU A 419 6.94 4.76 30.65
C LEU A 419 6.05 3.62 31.10
N SER A 420 4.98 3.90 31.81
CA SER A 420 4.07 2.88 32.31
C SER A 420 3.26 2.20 31.18
N ALA A 421 2.75 1.00 31.43
CA ALA A 421 1.86 0.27 30.53
C ALA A 421 0.65 1.13 30.09
N SER A 422 0.05 1.88 31.01
CA SER A 422 -1.07 2.77 30.71
C SER A 422 -0.68 3.95 29.80
N GLU A 423 0.49 4.54 29.99
CA GLU A 423 1.00 5.62 29.14
C GLU A 423 1.39 5.12 27.76
N LEU A 424 1.97 3.90 27.66
CA LEU A 424 2.26 3.27 26.37
C LEU A 424 0.96 3.02 25.60
N LEU A 425 -0.05 2.43 26.24
CA LEU A 425 -1.38 2.24 25.63
C LEU A 425 -2.01 3.57 25.19
N GLN A 426 -1.89 4.61 25.99
CA GLN A 426 -2.42 5.94 25.64
C GLN A 426 -1.74 6.51 24.41
N ARG A 427 -0.42 6.33 24.25
CA ARG A 427 0.31 6.72 23.02
C ARG A 427 -0.16 5.98 21.79
N PHE A 428 -0.44 4.68 21.94
CA PHE A 428 -1.02 3.86 20.88
C PHE A 428 -2.55 4.00 20.81
N LEU A 429 -3.08 5.16 21.19
CA LEU A 429 -4.48 5.57 21.01
C LEU A 429 -5.51 4.71 21.77
N PHE A 430 -5.10 4.08 22.87
CA PHE A 430 -6.04 3.51 23.83
C PHE A 430 -6.32 4.52 24.93
N ASP A 431 -7.46 5.20 24.86
CA ASP A 431 -7.88 6.10 25.91
C ASP A 431 -8.11 5.34 27.23
N ARG A 432 -8.19 6.09 28.35
CA ARG A 432 -8.33 5.47 29.68
C ARG A 432 -9.56 4.57 29.80
N LYS A 433 -10.63 4.87 29.08
CA LYS A 433 -11.86 4.07 29.12
C LYS A 433 -11.64 2.74 28.38
N LYS A 434 -11.08 2.78 27.18
CA LYS A 434 -10.75 1.60 26.38
C LYS A 434 -9.73 0.67 27.03
N GLN A 435 -8.81 1.19 27.85
CA GLN A 435 -7.85 0.35 28.59
C GLN A 435 -8.51 -0.62 29.56
N TYR A 436 -9.73 -0.32 30.02
CA TYR A 436 -10.49 -1.17 30.94
C TYR A 436 -11.58 -1.99 30.25
N ASP A 437 -11.73 -1.87 28.91
CA ASP A 437 -12.63 -2.70 28.12
C ASP A 437 -12.08 -4.13 27.97
N ALA A 438 -12.98 -5.10 27.76
CA ALA A 438 -12.60 -6.46 27.43
C ALA A 438 -11.98 -6.53 26.02
N VAL A 439 -10.91 -7.30 25.86
CA VAL A 439 -10.17 -7.46 24.57
C VAL A 439 -11.06 -7.98 23.45
N GLU A 440 -12.06 -8.76 23.76
CA GLU A 440 -13.01 -9.31 22.78
C GLU A 440 -13.75 -8.22 22.01
N LYS A 441 -14.01 -7.07 22.65
CA LYS A 441 -14.69 -5.90 22.06
C LYS A 441 -13.81 -5.08 21.12
N LEU A 442 -12.51 -5.38 21.08
CA LEU A 442 -11.58 -4.66 20.23
C LEU A 442 -11.74 -5.06 18.76
N SER A 443 -11.68 -4.09 17.86
CA SER A 443 -11.55 -4.30 16.43
C SER A 443 -10.23 -5.01 16.07
N GLY A 444 -10.13 -5.56 14.85
CA GLY A 444 -8.91 -6.22 14.37
C GLY A 444 -7.68 -5.31 14.46
N GLY A 445 -7.77 -4.07 14.00
CA GLY A 445 -6.67 -3.11 14.10
C GLY A 445 -6.33 -2.72 15.54
N GLU A 446 -7.31 -2.65 16.46
CA GLU A 446 -7.05 -2.41 17.89
C GLU A 446 -6.35 -3.60 18.54
N LYS A 447 -6.71 -4.84 18.18
CA LYS A 447 -6.01 -6.04 18.64
C LYS A 447 -4.55 -6.06 18.18
N LYS A 448 -4.28 -5.67 16.92
CA LYS A 448 -2.90 -5.54 16.40
C LYS A 448 -2.11 -4.46 17.13
N ARG A 449 -2.71 -3.28 17.40
CA ARG A 449 -2.08 -2.23 18.22
C ARG A 449 -1.75 -2.72 19.63
N LEU A 450 -2.67 -3.45 20.27
CA LEU A 450 -2.42 -4.04 21.59
C LEU A 450 -1.27 -5.05 21.53
N PHE A 451 -1.23 -5.92 20.52
CA PHE A 451 -0.15 -6.86 20.33
C PHE A 451 1.20 -6.15 20.15
N LEU A 452 1.24 -5.10 19.37
CA LEU A 452 2.45 -4.28 19.24
C LEU A 452 2.89 -3.71 20.60
N CYS A 453 1.96 -3.16 21.39
CA CYS A 453 2.26 -2.68 22.74
C CYS A 453 2.80 -3.80 23.66
N THR A 454 2.30 -5.05 23.57
CA THR A 454 2.82 -6.18 24.37
C THR A 454 4.25 -6.59 23.97
N VAL A 455 4.63 -6.40 22.72
CA VAL A 455 6.01 -6.61 22.27
C VAL A 455 6.92 -5.49 22.77
N LEU A 456 6.49 -4.24 22.66
CA LEU A 456 7.31 -3.07 23.01
C LEU A 456 7.53 -2.92 24.52
N ILE A 457 6.52 -3.28 25.37
CA ILE A 457 6.61 -3.13 26.82
C ILE A 457 7.69 -4.05 27.43
N GLN A 458 8.03 -5.15 26.78
CA GLN A 458 9.08 -6.08 27.20
C GLN A 458 10.49 -5.48 27.11
N ASN A 459 10.62 -4.25 26.59
CA ASN A 459 11.88 -3.54 26.38
C ASN A 459 12.93 -4.41 25.65
N PRO A 460 12.62 -4.93 24.42
CA PRO A 460 13.56 -5.71 23.65
C PRO A 460 14.75 -4.87 23.22
N ASN A 461 15.91 -5.49 22.98
CA ASN A 461 17.07 -4.84 22.40
C ASN A 461 17.32 -5.22 20.93
N PHE A 462 16.53 -6.18 20.42
CA PHE A 462 16.44 -6.55 19.03
C PHE A 462 14.96 -6.68 18.65
N LEU A 463 14.46 -5.78 17.83
CA LEU A 463 13.05 -5.72 17.45
C LEU A 463 12.87 -6.23 16.02
N ILE A 464 11.93 -7.15 15.85
CA ILE A 464 11.55 -7.73 14.56
C ILE A 464 10.08 -7.41 14.33
N LEU A 465 9.78 -6.76 13.21
CA LEU A 465 8.44 -6.38 12.81
C LEU A 465 8.09 -7.01 11.46
N ASP A 466 7.14 -7.94 11.45
CA ASP A 466 6.66 -8.60 10.23
C ASP A 466 5.33 -8.01 9.83
N GLU A 467 5.33 -7.19 8.76
CA GLU A 467 4.20 -6.43 8.22
C GLU A 467 3.44 -5.61 9.30
N PRO A 468 4.15 -4.74 10.04
CA PRO A 468 3.52 -4.01 11.16
C PRO A 468 2.52 -2.95 10.70
N THR A 469 2.61 -2.51 9.45
CA THR A 469 1.76 -1.44 8.89
C THR A 469 0.39 -1.95 8.43
N ASN A 470 0.24 -3.26 8.19
CA ASN A 470 -1.03 -3.84 7.77
C ASN A 470 -2.12 -3.66 8.82
N ASP A 471 -3.30 -3.17 8.41
CA ASP A 471 -4.48 -2.90 9.24
C ASP A 471 -4.28 -1.83 10.34
N LEU A 472 -3.12 -1.13 10.36
CA LEU A 472 -2.92 0.04 11.21
C LEU A 472 -3.32 1.32 10.46
N ASP A 473 -3.99 2.24 11.14
CA ASP A 473 -4.26 3.54 10.55
C ASP A 473 -3.01 4.43 10.50
N VAL A 474 -3.04 5.43 9.62
CA VAL A 474 -1.91 6.35 9.38
C VAL A 474 -1.45 7.04 10.68
N VAL A 475 -2.38 7.33 11.61
CA VAL A 475 -2.04 7.96 12.89
C VAL A 475 -1.24 7.00 13.76
N THR A 476 -1.67 5.74 13.84
CA THR A 476 -0.94 4.68 14.57
C THR A 476 0.43 4.40 13.94
N ILE A 477 0.50 4.37 12.61
CA ILE A 477 1.79 4.19 11.89
C ILE A 477 2.74 5.34 12.24
N ASN A 478 2.28 6.59 12.27
CA ASN A 478 3.11 7.74 12.70
C ASN A 478 3.63 7.59 14.13
N VAL A 479 2.78 7.11 15.07
CA VAL A 479 3.21 6.84 16.45
C VAL A 479 4.27 5.75 16.50
N LEU A 480 4.10 4.68 15.71
CA LEU A 480 5.09 3.60 15.60
C LEU A 480 6.40 4.10 15.02
N GLU A 481 6.36 4.87 13.92
CA GLU A 481 7.56 5.48 13.31
C GLU A 481 8.33 6.30 14.33
N GLN A 482 7.65 7.18 15.07
CA GLN A 482 8.28 8.02 16.09
C GLN A 482 8.92 7.17 17.20
N PHE A 483 8.22 6.13 17.65
CA PHE A 483 8.77 5.18 18.62
C PHE A 483 10.04 4.50 18.09
N LEU A 484 10.02 4.05 16.84
CA LEU A 484 11.16 3.36 16.22
C LEU A 484 12.34 4.28 15.96
N LEU A 485 12.12 5.56 15.63
CA LEU A 485 13.18 6.55 15.48
C LEU A 485 13.95 6.76 16.80
N ASP A 486 13.23 6.75 17.92
CA ASP A 486 13.83 6.87 19.26
C ASP A 486 14.42 5.56 19.78
N PHE A 487 14.13 4.41 19.14
CA PHE A 487 14.57 3.07 19.54
C PHE A 487 16.06 2.84 19.25
N PRO A 488 16.91 2.60 20.28
CA PRO A 488 18.37 2.52 20.12
C PRO A 488 18.88 1.11 19.81
N GLY A 489 18.00 0.10 19.74
CA GLY A 489 18.35 -1.31 19.48
C GLY A 489 18.47 -1.64 18.00
N CYS A 490 18.75 -2.92 17.71
CA CYS A 490 18.69 -3.45 16.35
C CYS A 490 17.24 -3.61 15.91
N LEU A 491 16.95 -3.29 14.66
CA LEU A 491 15.63 -3.34 14.07
C LEU A 491 15.66 -4.12 12.76
N ILE A 492 14.75 -5.06 12.62
CA ILE A 492 14.42 -5.68 11.33
C ILE A 492 12.95 -5.41 11.04
N VAL A 493 12.66 -4.94 9.84
CA VAL A 493 11.30 -4.67 9.37
C VAL A 493 11.07 -5.37 8.04
N VAL A 494 10.02 -6.16 7.97
CA VAL A 494 9.41 -6.61 6.71
C VAL A 494 8.20 -5.73 6.49
N SER A 495 8.16 -4.96 5.43
CA SER A 495 6.98 -4.14 5.10
C SER A 495 6.88 -3.86 3.62
N HIS A 496 5.66 -3.72 3.14
CA HIS A 496 5.34 -3.22 1.81
C HIS A 496 5.06 -1.70 1.82
N ASP A 497 5.00 -1.06 3.00
CA ASP A 497 4.91 0.40 3.13
C ASP A 497 6.29 1.04 2.90
N ARG A 498 6.48 1.57 1.70
CA ARG A 498 7.72 2.22 1.26
C ARG A 498 8.08 3.45 2.10
N PHE A 499 7.08 4.24 2.47
CA PHE A 499 7.27 5.46 3.27
C PHE A 499 7.78 5.13 4.67
N PHE A 500 7.22 4.08 5.26
CA PHE A 500 7.67 3.54 6.54
C PHE A 500 9.12 3.04 6.46
N MET A 501 9.43 2.27 5.39
CA MET A 501 10.78 1.75 5.16
C MET A 501 11.80 2.87 4.99
N ASP A 502 11.53 3.86 4.12
CA ASP A 502 12.44 4.99 3.89
C ASP A 502 12.77 5.80 5.14
N LYS A 503 11.82 5.84 6.09
CA LYS A 503 11.96 6.60 7.32
C LYS A 503 12.69 5.86 8.44
N VAL A 504 12.58 4.54 8.49
CA VAL A 504 12.95 3.73 9.66
C VAL A 504 14.17 2.86 9.44
N VAL A 505 14.53 2.51 8.17
CA VAL A 505 15.64 1.59 7.87
C VAL A 505 16.83 2.31 7.23
N ASP A 506 18.02 1.76 7.45
CA ASP A 506 19.26 2.30 6.93
C ASP A 506 19.78 1.50 5.71
N HIS A 507 19.45 0.20 5.61
CA HIS A 507 19.76 -0.65 4.47
C HIS A 507 18.76 -1.79 4.28
N LEU A 508 18.82 -2.46 3.12
CA LEU A 508 17.82 -3.44 2.71
C LEU A 508 18.43 -4.82 2.46
N PHE A 509 17.74 -5.85 2.93
CA PHE A 509 17.91 -7.22 2.42
C PHE A 509 16.88 -7.48 1.33
N VAL A 510 17.35 -7.61 0.10
CA VAL A 510 16.53 -7.83 -1.08
C VAL A 510 16.49 -9.32 -1.40
N PHE A 511 15.35 -9.94 -1.18
CA PHE A 511 15.10 -11.34 -1.52
C PHE A 511 14.75 -11.44 -3.00
N ARG A 512 15.70 -11.90 -3.83
CA ARG A 512 15.52 -12.04 -5.29
C ARG A 512 14.77 -13.31 -5.71
N GLY A 513 14.55 -14.25 -4.78
CA GLY A 513 14.13 -15.63 -5.03
C GLY A 513 15.35 -16.56 -5.15
N ASP A 514 15.10 -17.88 -5.30
CA ASP A 514 16.12 -18.93 -5.40
C ASP A 514 17.14 -18.96 -4.24
N GLY A 515 16.77 -18.41 -3.08
CA GLY A 515 17.59 -18.37 -1.87
C GLY A 515 18.67 -17.29 -1.86
N LEU A 516 18.69 -16.39 -2.81
CA LEU A 516 19.64 -15.28 -2.87
C LEU A 516 19.10 -14.06 -2.13
N ILE A 517 19.89 -13.56 -1.17
CA ILE A 517 19.67 -12.29 -0.48
C ILE A 517 20.79 -11.34 -0.91
N GLU A 518 20.40 -10.19 -1.41
CA GLU A 518 21.29 -9.08 -1.73
C GLU A 518 21.25 -8.07 -0.59
N ASP A 519 22.40 -7.72 -0.04
CA ASP A 519 22.53 -6.64 0.94
C ASP A 519 22.77 -5.32 0.20
N PHE A 520 21.79 -4.42 0.30
CA PHE A 520 21.80 -3.13 -0.40
C PHE A 520 21.97 -1.99 0.60
N PRO A 521 23.07 -1.21 0.53
CA PRO A 521 23.30 -0.07 1.40
C PRO A 521 22.43 1.12 0.94
N GLY A 522 21.40 1.47 1.69
CA GLY A 522 20.46 2.56 1.42
C GLY A 522 19.01 2.18 1.72
N ASN A 523 18.13 3.15 1.64
CA ASN A 523 16.70 2.96 1.85
C ASN A 523 16.00 2.43 0.58
N TYR A 524 14.66 2.29 0.65
CA TYR A 524 13.87 1.78 -0.47
C TYR A 524 13.90 2.70 -1.70
N SER A 525 13.82 4.02 -1.48
CA SER A 525 13.86 5.01 -2.58
C SER A 525 15.21 4.98 -3.31
N ASP A 526 16.33 4.81 -2.59
CA ASP A 526 17.66 4.66 -3.18
C ASP A 526 17.76 3.37 -4.01
N PHE A 527 17.26 2.26 -3.45
CA PHE A 527 17.21 0.98 -4.16
C PHE A 527 16.42 1.08 -5.45
N ARG A 528 15.27 1.75 -5.42
CA ARG A 528 14.40 1.93 -6.57
C ARG A 528 15.01 2.80 -7.65
N ALA A 529 15.72 3.85 -7.27
CA ALA A 529 16.40 4.74 -8.22
C ALA A 529 17.50 4.01 -9.02
N LEU A 530 18.17 3.03 -8.38
CA LEU A 530 19.28 2.30 -9.02
C LEU A 530 18.84 1.05 -9.80
N ASN A 531 17.82 0.31 -9.31
CA ASN A 531 17.50 -1.03 -9.81
C ASN A 531 16.17 -1.12 -10.58
N GLY A 532 15.36 -0.06 -10.62
CA GLY A 532 13.99 -0.16 -11.16
C GLY A 532 13.11 -1.12 -10.33
N PRO A 533 11.94 -1.57 -10.84
CA PRO A 533 11.05 -2.48 -10.12
C PRO A 533 11.72 -3.82 -9.83
N VAL A 534 11.45 -4.36 -8.62
CA VAL A 534 11.92 -5.70 -8.21
C VAL A 534 11.17 -6.75 -9.02
N THR A 535 11.74 -7.17 -10.15
CA THR A 535 11.18 -8.25 -10.97
C THR A 535 11.79 -9.58 -10.58
N ARG A 536 10.95 -10.61 -10.43
CA ARG A 536 11.37 -12.01 -10.26
C ARG A 536 12.19 -12.44 -11.48
N ARG A 537 13.46 -12.78 -11.31
CA ARG A 537 14.19 -13.52 -12.35
C ARG A 537 13.59 -14.91 -12.43
N ILE A 538 12.78 -15.15 -13.45
CA ILE A 538 12.34 -16.52 -13.78
C ILE A 538 13.55 -17.24 -14.34
N THR A 539 14.27 -17.98 -13.49
CA THR A 539 15.25 -18.95 -13.97
C THR A 539 14.48 -20.10 -14.64
N LYS A 540 14.65 -20.24 -15.94
CA LYS A 540 14.21 -21.44 -16.66
C LYS A 540 14.85 -22.67 -15.99
N PRO A 541 14.09 -23.78 -15.76
CA PRO A 541 14.67 -24.97 -15.14
C PRO A 541 15.84 -25.48 -15.96
N GLU A 542 17.00 -25.59 -15.31
CA GLU A 542 18.17 -26.26 -15.88
C GLU A 542 17.79 -27.73 -16.16
N LYS A 543 17.70 -28.07 -17.44
CA LYS A 543 17.67 -29.47 -17.86
C LYS A 543 18.97 -30.14 -17.44
N GLN A 544 18.84 -31.20 -16.66
CA GLN A 544 19.94 -32.10 -16.29
C GLN A 544 20.78 -32.45 -17.54
N LYS A 545 22.09 -32.21 -17.44
CA LYS A 545 23.05 -32.59 -18.45
C LYS A 545 23.18 -34.11 -18.46
N GLU A 546 22.55 -34.76 -19.43
CA GLU A 546 23.02 -36.07 -19.88
C GLU A 546 24.30 -35.87 -20.71
N THR A 547 25.37 -36.51 -20.27
CA THR A 547 26.63 -36.60 -20.98
C THR A 547 26.46 -37.51 -22.22
N ASN A 548 26.49 -36.94 -23.43
CA ASN A 548 27.03 -37.66 -24.59
C ASN A 548 27.44 -36.72 -25.73
N SER A 549 28.69 -36.94 -26.15
CA SER A 549 29.37 -36.78 -27.47
C SER A 549 29.00 -35.63 -28.41
N LYS A 550 30.06 -34.91 -28.69
CA LYS A 550 30.44 -33.95 -29.73
C LYS A 550 29.64 -33.99 -31.05
N ALA A 551 28.97 -32.87 -31.36
CA ALA A 551 28.78 -32.38 -32.74
C ALA A 551 28.80 -30.83 -32.69
N PRO A 552 29.20 -30.09 -33.71
CA PRO A 552 29.50 -28.66 -33.63
C PRO A 552 28.21 -27.83 -33.52
N LYS A 553 28.17 -26.93 -32.52
CA LYS A 553 27.05 -25.99 -32.28
C LYS A 553 27.13 -24.82 -33.26
N THR A 554 26.12 -24.66 -34.08
CA THR A 554 25.75 -23.37 -34.69
C THR A 554 25.28 -22.44 -33.59
N THR A 555 25.99 -21.36 -33.37
CA THR A 555 25.64 -20.30 -32.42
C THR A 555 24.57 -19.41 -33.05
N THR A 556 23.31 -19.60 -32.66
CA THR A 556 22.20 -18.67 -32.89
C THR A 556 22.14 -17.70 -31.70
N GLY A 557 22.72 -16.55 -31.85
CA GLY A 557 22.70 -15.43 -30.91
C GLY A 557 23.63 -14.33 -31.41
N LEU A 558 23.33 -13.06 -31.15
CA LEU A 558 24.16 -11.93 -31.51
C LEU A 558 25.61 -12.15 -31.04
N SER A 559 26.57 -11.93 -31.93
CA SER A 559 27.99 -11.94 -31.56
C SER A 559 28.30 -10.79 -30.59
N TYR A 560 29.38 -10.90 -29.82
CA TYR A 560 29.81 -9.84 -28.89
C TYR A 560 29.93 -8.45 -29.56
N LEU A 561 30.33 -8.43 -30.83
CA LEU A 561 30.41 -7.20 -31.61
C LEU A 561 29.03 -6.64 -31.97
N GLU A 562 28.08 -7.50 -32.33
CA GLU A 562 26.70 -7.09 -32.61
C GLU A 562 25.93 -6.62 -31.36
N GLN A 563 26.20 -7.19 -30.19
CA GLN A 563 25.67 -6.70 -28.90
C GLN A 563 26.20 -5.31 -28.56
N LYS A 564 27.48 -5.06 -28.79
CA LYS A 564 28.09 -3.75 -28.58
C LYS A 564 27.58 -2.70 -29.59
N GLU A 565 27.34 -3.13 -30.84
CA GLU A 565 26.72 -2.31 -31.88
C GLU A 565 25.27 -1.97 -31.51
N PHE A 566 24.48 -2.92 -31.05
CA PHE A 566 23.10 -2.73 -30.58
C PHE A 566 23.01 -1.68 -29.47
N GLN A 567 23.81 -1.80 -28.42
CA GLN A 567 23.85 -0.81 -27.33
C GLN A 567 24.31 0.57 -27.78
N LYS A 568 25.20 0.64 -28.79
CA LYS A 568 25.64 1.92 -29.34
C LYS A 568 24.53 2.60 -30.14
N ILE A 569 23.82 1.83 -30.97
CA ILE A 569 22.71 2.33 -31.78
C ILE A 569 21.58 2.81 -30.88
N GLU A 570 21.22 2.09 -29.83
CA GLU A 570 20.18 2.49 -28.88
C GLU A 570 20.48 3.86 -28.20
N ARG A 571 21.72 4.06 -27.77
CA ARG A 571 22.17 5.36 -27.22
C ARG A 571 22.14 6.48 -28.27
N SER A 572 22.50 6.16 -29.51
CA SER A 572 22.48 7.16 -30.58
C SER A 572 21.06 7.56 -30.98
N ILE A 573 20.12 6.61 -31.01
CA ILE A 573 18.67 6.88 -31.23
C ILE A 573 18.17 7.84 -30.15
N GLN A 574 18.41 7.57 -28.87
CA GLN A 574 17.98 8.45 -27.76
C GLN A 574 18.56 9.87 -27.87
N GLN A 575 19.82 9.99 -28.29
CA GLN A 575 20.45 11.31 -28.48
C GLN A 575 19.85 12.08 -29.67
N LEU A 576 19.54 11.41 -30.76
CA LEU A 576 18.92 12.01 -31.94
C LEU A 576 17.46 12.38 -31.69
N GLU A 577 16.71 11.56 -30.95
CA GLU A 577 15.35 11.89 -30.51
C GLU A 577 15.33 13.14 -29.63
N HIS A 578 16.25 13.24 -28.66
CA HIS A 578 16.36 14.42 -27.82
C HIS A 578 16.67 15.69 -28.66
N LYS A 579 17.59 15.59 -29.63
CA LYS A 579 17.90 16.71 -30.54
C LYS A 579 16.73 17.10 -31.43
N ARG A 580 15.97 16.13 -31.95
CA ARG A 580 14.74 16.37 -32.71
C ARG A 580 13.74 17.15 -31.90
N ASP A 581 13.46 16.68 -30.67
CA ASP A 581 12.46 17.27 -29.77
C ASP A 581 12.89 18.68 -29.31
N GLU A 582 14.18 18.89 -29.08
CA GLU A 582 14.74 20.22 -28.77
C GLU A 582 14.57 21.21 -29.93
N LEU A 583 14.89 20.80 -31.15
CA LEU A 583 14.68 21.59 -32.35
C LEU A 583 13.19 21.87 -32.61
N GLN A 584 12.32 20.89 -32.46
CA GLN A 584 10.88 21.08 -32.58
C GLN A 584 10.32 22.04 -31.51
N GLY A 585 10.85 21.98 -30.29
CA GLY A 585 10.52 22.92 -29.20
C GLY A 585 10.97 24.36 -29.53
N GLN A 586 12.13 24.51 -30.16
CA GLN A 586 12.63 25.81 -30.61
C GLN A 586 11.76 26.41 -31.73
N PHE A 587 11.25 25.59 -32.65
CA PHE A 587 10.30 26.05 -33.68
C PHE A 587 9.00 26.60 -33.09
N ALA A 588 8.57 26.13 -31.95
CA ALA A 588 7.34 26.57 -31.30
C ALA A 588 7.49 27.84 -30.45
N GLN A 589 8.71 28.23 -30.06
CA GLN A 589 8.95 29.30 -29.07
C GLN A 589 9.62 30.57 -29.63
N GLN A 590 10.21 30.54 -30.83
CA GLN A 590 10.94 31.67 -31.40
C GLN A 590 10.32 32.19 -32.72
N ASN A 591 10.32 33.52 -32.93
CA ASN A 591 9.97 34.16 -34.21
C ASN A 591 11.18 34.04 -35.15
N TRP A 592 11.16 33.07 -36.03
CA TRP A 592 12.22 32.77 -36.99
C TRP A 592 12.02 33.55 -38.30
N THR A 593 13.10 33.97 -38.95
CA THR A 593 13.07 34.49 -40.32
C THR A 593 12.97 33.32 -41.33
N LEU A 594 12.45 33.58 -42.52
CA LEU A 594 12.24 32.57 -43.57
C LEU A 594 13.53 31.78 -43.92
N ASP A 595 14.67 32.46 -43.92
CA ASP A 595 15.97 31.80 -44.19
C ASP A 595 16.40 30.87 -43.06
N GLN A 596 16.17 31.26 -41.81
CA GLN A 596 16.46 30.43 -40.63
C GLN A 596 15.54 29.20 -40.56
N ILE A 597 14.25 29.33 -40.91
CA ILE A 597 13.31 28.22 -41.01
C ILE A 597 13.80 27.21 -42.04
N ASN A 598 14.23 27.65 -43.22
CA ASN A 598 14.73 26.75 -44.26
C ASN A 598 16.02 26.04 -43.88
N GLU A 599 16.91 26.67 -43.14
CA GLU A 599 18.17 26.09 -42.70
C GLU A 599 17.92 25.04 -41.61
N GLN A 600 17.10 25.36 -40.62
CA GLN A 600 16.78 24.44 -39.53
C GLN A 600 15.87 23.27 -39.97
N SER A 601 14.99 23.46 -40.94
CA SER A 601 14.21 22.38 -41.54
C SER A 601 15.11 21.37 -42.23
N LYS A 602 16.16 21.79 -42.92
CA LYS A 602 17.14 20.84 -43.50
C LYS A 602 17.90 20.07 -42.44
N VAL A 603 18.23 20.70 -41.30
CA VAL A 603 18.87 20.01 -40.16
C VAL A 603 17.92 18.98 -39.55
N LEU A 604 16.64 19.33 -39.40
CA LEU A 604 15.61 18.43 -38.90
C LEU A 604 15.36 17.23 -39.82
N GLU A 605 15.31 17.47 -41.15
CA GLU A 605 15.22 16.40 -42.14
C GLU A 605 16.43 15.46 -42.07
N GLY A 606 17.64 15.98 -41.87
CA GLY A 606 18.84 15.18 -41.69
C GLY A 606 18.78 14.30 -40.45
N ILE A 607 18.32 14.84 -39.31
CA ILE A 607 18.14 14.08 -38.06
C ILE A 607 17.08 13.00 -38.21
N ILE A 608 15.99 13.25 -38.91
CA ILE A 608 14.93 12.24 -39.15
C ILE A 608 15.49 11.12 -40.03
N ALA A 609 16.22 11.43 -41.10
CA ALA A 609 16.81 10.42 -41.98
C ALA A 609 17.85 9.55 -41.24
N GLU A 610 18.66 10.14 -40.36
CA GLU A 610 19.59 9.36 -39.50
C GLU A 610 18.83 8.48 -38.49
N LEU A 611 17.76 8.97 -37.90
CA LEU A 611 16.87 8.21 -37.01
C LEU A 611 16.27 6.99 -37.71
N ASP A 612 15.73 7.18 -38.90
CA ASP A 612 15.15 6.09 -39.68
C ASP A 612 16.19 5.00 -40.01
N GLN A 613 17.38 5.40 -40.45
CA GLN A 613 18.45 4.46 -40.76
C GLN A 613 18.93 3.68 -39.53
N MET A 614 19.05 4.36 -38.37
CA MET A 614 19.45 3.69 -37.13
C MET A 614 18.35 2.77 -36.60
N THR A 615 17.10 3.17 -36.74
CA THR A 615 15.93 2.37 -36.33
C THR A 615 15.80 1.11 -37.19
N GLU A 616 16.00 1.16 -38.52
CA GLU A 616 16.05 -0.01 -39.36
C GLU A 616 17.18 -0.99 -38.95
N ARG A 617 18.37 -0.46 -38.63
CA ARG A 617 19.48 -1.28 -38.18
C ARG A 617 19.21 -1.89 -36.81
N TRP A 618 18.59 -1.15 -35.90
CA TRP A 618 18.15 -1.62 -34.60
C TRP A 618 17.15 -2.76 -34.72
N PHE A 619 16.13 -2.63 -35.59
CA PHE A 619 15.17 -3.69 -35.89
C PHE A 619 15.83 -4.96 -36.48
N ALA A 620 16.80 -4.80 -37.37
CA ALA A 620 17.53 -5.92 -37.95
C ALA A 620 18.37 -6.69 -36.90
N LEU A 621 18.92 -6.02 -35.88
CA LEU A 621 19.63 -6.64 -34.79
C LEU A 621 18.69 -7.21 -33.73
N SER A 622 17.57 -6.55 -33.45
CA SER A 622 16.51 -7.01 -32.53
C SER A 622 15.85 -8.31 -33.05
N SER A 623 15.49 -8.37 -34.33
CA SER A 623 14.90 -9.57 -34.93
C SER A 623 15.84 -10.78 -34.94
N LYS A 624 17.17 -10.56 -34.90
CA LYS A 624 18.15 -11.62 -34.66
C LYS A 624 18.20 -12.09 -33.21
N MET A 625 17.83 -11.21 -32.28
CA MET A 625 17.72 -11.52 -30.84
C MET A 625 16.46 -12.32 -30.52
N ASP A 626 15.32 -11.95 -31.12
CA ASP A 626 14.02 -12.57 -30.87
C ASP A 626 13.79 -13.89 -31.68
N GLY A 627 14.59 -14.11 -32.70
CA GLY A 627 14.56 -15.32 -33.52
C GLY A 627 15.42 -16.49 -33.03
N ALA A 628 15.93 -16.43 -31.76
CA ALA A 628 16.80 -17.45 -31.18
C ALA A 628 16.12 -18.25 -30.06
#